data_7c4bec52515b2c1aaa635119c0fdeb74
#
_entry.id   7c4bec52515b2c1aaa635119c0fdeb74
#
_cell.length_a   1.000
_cell.length_b   1.000
_cell.length_c   1.000
_cell.angle_alpha   90.00
_cell.angle_beta   90.00
_cell.angle_gamma   90.00
#
_symmetry.space_group_name_H-M   'P 1'
#
loop_
_entity.id
_entity.type
_entity.pdbx_description
1 polymer ?
#
loop_
_entity_poly.entity_id
_entity_poly.type
_entity_poly.pdbx_seq_one_letter_code
_entity_poly.pdbx_strand_id
1 'polypeptide(L)'
;MQMKYEYVFNDLSALEIECKLRQIIENALYQKYGDKPDELIKKRIIDEWAAMERSDTVLDVAALYELVIWLKKNHHPYWMRGCAGSSLILYLLGITFGNPLPPHYHCPVCHSVQWETDYLDGFDLPKKKTCEQDQATLIPDGHNVPWQTLWGYGEHIPVFDIDLPKNLRDDFLVILKNHWLRKKESDASVSLKMNSEKLSASLSNISFAFRLECSSIHKTFHSKTVDASCVNISLSAWQTLLDYYDGYNEQSILGTNTFADLISFSGIIHATGAWDDEAVFMNRYLDYAPSELIAFRDDIFHYLIVHGFLEKDAWRGMNYVRKGLDLPVITEEMKHSRDKWVLDRCKRIEYLFPKAHAVENIMFRLKAAILPENTQRISTGYAVIDDTLDGIDRSDVIILGARVAMGKTTFALDVAYALATTANKKVAIFTPTDNVKNILEGLKRRADTDCPENISLWTGDTLCTKSLRNKLNANDVDFLIIDCLQSFEPVGTKNVEQVETTMQELKQLAKDKNVPMLVLTQLSRKVERRKEHIPLVKDIPYCKSVVPFADSILLLYREAYYDPNADRSIAWCFIEKNARGGLGAMPLIWNDEKIGFENPAPSCHAE
;
A
#
# COMPACT_ATOMS: atom_id res chain seq x y z
N MET A 1 14.39 -11.50 18.75
CA MET A 1 15.16 -12.27 17.75
C MET A 1 16.15 -11.31 17.15
N GLN A 2 17.44 -11.54 17.27
CA GLN A 2 18.44 -10.62 16.74
C GLN A 2 18.37 -10.66 15.21
N MET A 3 18.13 -9.52 14.57
CA MET A 3 18.04 -9.41 13.11
C MET A 3 19.38 -9.83 12.48
N LYS A 4 19.35 -10.86 11.62
CA LYS A 4 20.56 -11.30 10.90
C LYS A 4 20.70 -10.40 9.65
N TYR A 5 21.56 -9.40 9.74
CA TYR A 5 21.83 -8.44 8.68
C TYR A 5 23.07 -8.86 7.89
N GLU A 6 22.96 -8.92 6.57
CA GLU A 6 24.06 -9.20 5.66
C GLU A 6 24.51 -7.88 5.01
N TYR A 7 25.76 -7.52 5.25
CA TYR A 7 26.33 -6.28 4.74
C TYR A 7 26.86 -6.46 3.32
N VAL A 8 26.45 -5.58 2.40
CA VAL A 8 26.94 -5.54 1.01
C VAL A 8 28.34 -4.93 0.95
N PHE A 9 28.59 -3.94 1.81
CA PHE A 9 29.83 -3.15 1.84
C PHE A 9 30.67 -3.43 3.10
N ASN A 10 30.58 -4.66 3.64
CA ASN A 10 31.35 -5.03 4.82
C ASN A 10 32.85 -4.92 4.54
N ASP A 11 33.62 -4.48 5.55
CA ASP A 11 35.08 -4.38 5.54
C ASP A 11 35.70 -3.53 4.41
N LEU A 12 34.91 -2.73 3.71
CA LEU A 12 35.37 -1.80 2.67
C LEU A 12 35.60 -0.40 3.26
N SER A 13 36.66 0.28 2.78
CA SER A 13 36.88 1.71 2.99
C SER A 13 35.86 2.55 2.20
N ALA A 14 35.75 3.84 2.50
CA ALA A 14 34.83 4.73 1.77
C ALA A 14 35.13 4.78 0.27
N LEU A 15 36.40 4.84 -0.12
CA LEU A 15 36.79 4.83 -1.53
C LEU A 15 36.41 3.51 -2.23
N GLU A 16 36.59 2.38 -1.58
CA GLU A 16 36.18 1.08 -2.12
C GLU A 16 34.65 0.96 -2.22
N ILE A 17 33.90 1.53 -1.26
CA ILE A 17 32.43 1.63 -1.31
C ILE A 17 31.99 2.48 -2.50
N GLU A 18 32.62 3.63 -2.69
CA GLU A 18 32.34 4.50 -3.84
C GLU A 18 32.57 3.78 -5.17
N CYS A 19 33.74 3.16 -5.35
CA CYS A 19 34.06 2.37 -6.55
C CYS A 19 33.05 1.25 -6.80
N LYS A 20 32.68 0.52 -5.75
CA LYS A 20 31.70 -0.56 -5.84
C LYS A 20 30.30 -0.05 -6.16
N LEU A 21 29.89 1.07 -5.57
CA LEU A 21 28.60 1.69 -5.85
C LEU A 21 28.51 2.17 -7.31
N ARG A 22 29.56 2.82 -7.84
CA ARG A 22 29.67 3.18 -9.27
C ARG A 22 29.49 1.96 -10.16
N GLN A 23 30.19 0.86 -9.87
CA GLN A 23 30.10 -0.37 -10.65
C GLN A 23 28.67 -0.97 -10.61
N ILE A 24 28.00 -0.91 -9.46
CA ILE A 24 26.59 -1.37 -9.35
C ILE A 24 25.67 -0.52 -10.23
N ILE A 25 25.83 0.81 -10.21
CA ILE A 25 25.06 1.75 -11.02
C ILE A 25 25.31 1.51 -12.51
N GLU A 26 26.57 1.38 -12.93
CA GLU A 26 26.94 1.09 -14.32
C GLU A 26 26.35 -0.22 -14.80
N ASN A 27 26.44 -1.29 -14.01
CA ASN A 27 25.84 -2.58 -14.34
C ASN A 27 24.32 -2.48 -14.51
N ALA A 28 23.64 -1.76 -13.61
CA ALA A 28 22.20 -1.54 -13.70
C ALA A 28 21.82 -0.70 -14.94
N LEU A 29 22.62 0.31 -15.25
CA LEU A 29 22.47 1.11 -16.46
C LEU A 29 22.56 0.25 -17.71
N TYR A 30 23.60 -0.58 -17.80
CA TYR A 30 23.83 -1.45 -18.96
C TYR A 30 22.77 -2.54 -19.09
N GLN A 31 22.32 -3.08 -18.00
CA GLN A 31 21.21 -4.06 -18.01
C GLN A 31 19.90 -3.46 -18.56
N LYS A 32 19.61 -2.19 -18.28
CA LYS A 32 18.37 -1.55 -18.72
C LYS A 32 18.50 -0.88 -20.09
N TYR A 33 19.60 -0.19 -20.35
CA TYR A 33 19.80 0.67 -21.53
C TYR A 33 20.95 0.22 -22.46
N GLY A 34 21.51 -0.99 -22.23
CA GLY A 34 22.56 -1.59 -23.07
C GLY A 34 23.93 -0.93 -22.92
N ASP A 35 24.89 -1.44 -23.72
CA ASP A 35 26.30 -1.01 -23.67
C ASP A 35 26.53 0.41 -24.18
N LYS A 36 25.56 0.98 -24.89
CA LYS A 36 25.62 2.33 -25.45
C LYS A 36 24.37 3.13 -25.07
N PRO A 37 24.20 3.45 -23.78
CA PRO A 37 23.07 4.24 -23.35
C PRO A 37 23.01 5.60 -24.06
N ASP A 38 21.80 6.12 -24.23
CA ASP A 38 21.57 7.45 -24.81
C ASP A 38 22.34 8.55 -24.07
N GLU A 39 22.78 9.59 -24.78
CA GLU A 39 23.58 10.67 -24.21
C GLU A 39 22.86 11.46 -23.11
N LEU A 40 21.53 11.62 -23.20
CA LEU A 40 20.73 12.26 -22.14
C LEU A 40 20.79 11.46 -20.84
N ILE A 41 20.72 10.13 -20.94
CA ILE A 41 20.80 9.22 -19.80
C ILE A 41 22.19 9.28 -19.16
N LYS A 42 23.24 9.22 -19.97
CA LYS A 42 24.63 9.34 -19.48
C LYS A 42 24.87 10.66 -18.79
N LYS A 43 24.46 11.75 -19.43
CA LYS A 43 24.58 13.10 -18.87
C LYS A 43 23.84 13.20 -17.53
N ARG A 44 22.62 12.67 -17.46
CA ARG A 44 21.82 12.64 -16.23
C ARG A 44 22.58 11.98 -15.08
N ILE A 45 23.18 10.81 -15.30
CA ILE A 45 23.95 10.08 -14.29
C ILE A 45 25.20 10.86 -13.86
N ILE A 46 25.92 11.45 -14.81
CA ILE A 46 27.11 12.27 -14.52
C ILE A 46 26.73 13.47 -13.65
N ASP A 47 25.65 14.18 -13.99
CA ASP A 47 25.19 15.35 -13.26
C ASP A 47 24.74 15.00 -11.84
N GLU A 48 23.97 13.92 -11.68
CA GLU A 48 23.52 13.43 -10.37
C GLU A 48 24.70 12.94 -9.52
N TRP A 49 25.64 12.18 -10.11
CA TRP A 49 26.82 11.71 -9.38
C TRP A 49 27.66 12.88 -8.88
N ALA A 50 27.93 13.86 -9.74
CA ALA A 50 28.66 15.05 -9.36
C ALA A 50 27.95 15.86 -8.26
N ALA A 51 26.62 15.84 -8.23
CA ALA A 51 25.86 16.46 -7.15
C ALA A 51 25.95 15.67 -5.83
N MET A 52 25.97 14.33 -5.89
CA MET A 52 26.20 13.46 -4.74
C MET A 52 27.58 13.71 -4.11
N GLU A 53 28.63 13.81 -4.93
CA GLU A 53 29.98 14.11 -4.45
C GLU A 53 30.04 15.49 -3.78
N ARG A 54 29.47 16.52 -4.42
CA ARG A 54 29.46 17.88 -3.85
C ARG A 54 28.68 17.98 -2.53
N SER A 55 27.64 17.17 -2.36
CA SER A 55 26.84 17.14 -1.12
C SER A 55 27.33 16.14 -0.08
N ASP A 56 28.44 15.44 -0.31
CA ASP A 56 29.02 14.39 0.57
C ASP A 56 28.01 13.30 0.95
N THR A 57 27.21 12.82 -0.04
CA THR A 57 26.11 11.85 0.21
C THR A 57 26.31 10.49 -0.43
N VAL A 58 27.47 10.21 -0.99
CA VAL A 58 27.78 8.92 -1.64
C VAL A 58 27.64 7.76 -0.65
N LEU A 59 28.16 7.90 0.57
CA LEU A 59 28.05 6.89 1.61
C LEU A 59 26.61 6.76 2.13
N ASP A 60 25.83 7.83 2.13
CA ASP A 60 24.42 7.77 2.50
C ASP A 60 23.61 6.95 1.49
N VAL A 61 23.88 7.14 0.20
CA VAL A 61 23.25 6.35 -0.86
C VAL A 61 23.67 4.87 -0.79
N ALA A 62 24.93 4.59 -0.49
CA ALA A 62 25.40 3.22 -0.29
C ALA A 62 24.70 2.54 0.90
N ALA A 63 24.56 3.25 2.01
CA ALA A 63 23.84 2.75 3.20
C ALA A 63 22.35 2.51 2.89
N LEU A 64 21.72 3.41 2.16
CA LEU A 64 20.33 3.29 1.73
C LEU A 64 20.15 2.09 0.78
N TYR A 65 21.07 1.90 -0.16
CA TYR A 65 21.06 0.74 -1.06
C TYR A 65 21.13 -0.58 -0.29
N GLU A 66 22.06 -0.68 0.66
CA GLU A 66 22.23 -1.88 1.51
C GLU A 66 20.96 -2.18 2.31
N LEU A 67 20.36 -1.15 2.91
CA LEU A 67 19.10 -1.24 3.63
C LEU A 67 17.97 -1.77 2.72
N VAL A 68 17.83 -1.20 1.53
CA VAL A 68 16.78 -1.57 0.58
C VAL A 68 16.97 -2.99 0.05
N ILE A 69 18.20 -3.42 -0.23
CA ILE A 69 18.48 -4.80 -0.64
C ILE A 69 18.06 -5.78 0.46
N TRP A 70 18.36 -5.45 1.73
CA TRP A 70 17.93 -6.29 2.84
C TRP A 70 16.39 -6.35 2.96
N LEU A 71 15.69 -5.21 2.85
CA LEU A 71 14.23 -5.15 2.86
C LEU A 71 13.62 -6.03 1.76
N LYS A 72 14.14 -5.93 0.54
CA LYS A 72 13.70 -6.73 -0.61
C LYS A 72 13.94 -8.23 -0.40
N LYS A 73 15.12 -8.62 0.09
CA LYS A 73 15.48 -10.01 0.35
C LYS A 73 14.59 -10.66 1.41
N ASN A 74 14.14 -9.89 2.38
CA ASN A 74 13.27 -10.35 3.46
C ASN A 74 11.78 -10.04 3.22
N HIS A 75 11.41 -9.62 2.01
CA HIS A 75 10.04 -9.31 1.59
C HIS A 75 9.34 -8.26 2.46
N HIS A 76 10.09 -7.32 3.04
CA HIS A 76 9.52 -6.21 3.79
C HIS A 76 9.10 -5.06 2.87
N PRO A 77 7.91 -4.50 3.07
CA PRO A 77 7.46 -3.35 2.30
C PRO A 77 8.25 -2.09 2.71
N TYR A 78 8.50 -1.24 1.72
CA TYR A 78 9.05 0.10 1.91
C TYR A 78 8.63 0.97 0.74
N TRP A 79 8.69 2.29 0.92
CA TRP A 79 8.67 3.22 -0.19
C TRP A 79 9.42 4.51 0.17
N MET A 80 9.90 5.20 -0.86
CA MET A 80 10.63 6.44 -0.69
C MET A 80 9.68 7.62 -0.74
N ARG A 81 9.75 8.49 0.25
CA ARG A 81 8.95 9.72 0.32
C ARG A 81 9.75 10.91 -0.18
N GLY A 82 9.06 12.05 -0.36
CA GLY A 82 9.72 13.31 -0.70
C GLY A 82 10.32 13.32 -2.09
N CYS A 83 11.59 13.67 -2.20
CA CYS A 83 12.25 13.95 -3.47
C CYS A 83 13.04 12.78 -4.06
N ALA A 84 13.19 11.67 -3.33
CA ALA A 84 14.07 10.56 -3.73
C ALA A 84 13.74 10.01 -5.13
N GLY A 85 12.45 9.92 -5.48
CA GLY A 85 12.00 9.47 -6.80
C GLY A 85 12.39 10.38 -7.98
N SER A 86 13.09 11.50 -7.74
CA SER A 86 13.63 12.34 -8.82
C SER A 86 15.03 11.90 -9.28
N SER A 87 15.65 10.91 -8.63
CA SER A 87 16.99 10.46 -8.96
C SER A 87 17.00 9.21 -9.83
N LEU A 88 17.62 9.30 -11.00
CA LEU A 88 17.87 8.16 -11.88
C LEU A 88 18.83 7.16 -11.23
N ILE A 89 19.80 7.62 -10.49
CA ILE A 89 20.73 6.76 -9.74
C ILE A 89 19.97 5.91 -8.73
N LEU A 90 19.07 6.50 -7.93
CA LEU A 90 18.27 5.75 -6.96
C LEU A 90 17.31 4.76 -7.63
N TYR A 91 16.77 5.13 -8.78
CA TYR A 91 15.94 4.24 -9.59
C TYR A 91 16.74 3.02 -10.13
N LEU A 92 17.92 3.25 -10.70
CA LEU A 92 18.79 2.17 -11.19
C LEU A 92 19.27 1.24 -10.08
N LEU A 93 19.53 1.78 -8.89
CA LEU A 93 19.81 1.00 -7.68
C LEU A 93 18.56 0.24 -7.17
N GLY A 94 17.41 0.48 -7.76
CA GLY A 94 16.14 -0.12 -7.35
C GLY A 94 15.67 0.37 -5.97
N ILE A 95 16.13 1.53 -5.53
CA ILE A 95 15.70 2.16 -4.27
C ILE A 95 14.34 2.81 -4.45
N THR A 96 14.12 3.48 -5.59
CA THR A 96 12.84 4.07 -5.99
C THR A 96 12.14 3.23 -7.04
N PHE A 97 10.85 3.46 -7.26
CA PHE A 97 10.01 2.66 -8.15
C PHE A 97 9.74 3.33 -9.49
N GLY A 98 9.60 4.65 -9.50
CA GLY A 98 9.33 5.45 -10.69
C GLY A 98 10.61 5.83 -11.44
N ASN A 99 10.61 5.67 -12.77
CA ASN A 99 11.69 6.15 -13.62
C ASN A 99 11.58 7.67 -13.81
N PRO A 100 12.54 8.49 -13.31
CA PRO A 100 12.41 9.94 -13.37
C PRO A 100 12.70 10.57 -14.74
N LEU A 101 13.15 9.78 -15.71
CA LEU A 101 13.43 10.27 -17.06
C LEU A 101 12.17 10.81 -17.75
N PRO A 102 12.31 11.64 -18.80
CA PRO A 102 11.18 12.01 -19.64
C PRO A 102 10.48 10.78 -20.27
N PRO A 103 9.24 10.93 -20.74
CA PRO A 103 8.52 9.86 -21.41
C PRO A 103 9.31 9.28 -22.56
N HIS A 104 9.44 7.95 -22.58
CA HIS A 104 10.20 7.26 -23.62
C HIS A 104 9.77 5.80 -23.75
N TYR A 105 10.10 5.22 -24.87
CA TYR A 105 10.11 3.77 -25.03
C TYR A 105 11.54 3.25 -24.94
N HIS A 106 11.72 2.08 -24.35
CA HIS A 106 12.97 1.33 -24.46
C HIS A 106 12.69 -0.08 -24.98
N CYS A 107 13.63 -0.59 -25.79
CA CYS A 107 13.55 -1.95 -26.29
C CYS A 107 14.15 -2.93 -25.28
N PRO A 108 13.45 -4.01 -24.89
CA PRO A 108 14.00 -5.01 -23.96
C PRO A 108 15.08 -5.90 -24.57
N VAL A 109 15.30 -5.84 -25.88
CA VAL A 109 16.26 -6.69 -26.62
C VAL A 109 17.50 -5.91 -27.05
N CYS A 110 17.34 -4.84 -27.87
CA CYS A 110 18.46 -4.04 -28.35
C CYS A 110 18.75 -2.80 -27.46
N HIS A 111 17.94 -2.56 -26.45
CA HIS A 111 18.06 -1.44 -25.49
C HIS A 111 17.99 -0.04 -26.12
N SER A 112 17.55 0.09 -27.37
CA SER A 112 17.34 1.41 -27.99
C SER A 112 16.27 2.19 -27.24
N VAL A 113 16.47 3.51 -27.15
CA VAL A 113 15.56 4.45 -26.49
C VAL A 113 14.93 5.36 -27.54
N GLN A 114 13.62 5.58 -27.43
CA GLN A 114 12.86 6.50 -28.29
C GLN A 114 12.13 7.47 -27.38
N TRP A 115 12.58 8.75 -27.39
CA TRP A 115 11.98 9.82 -26.59
C TRP A 115 10.63 10.25 -27.19
N GLU A 116 9.67 10.56 -26.31
CA GLU A 116 8.35 11.06 -26.69
C GLU A 116 8.09 12.39 -25.98
N THR A 117 7.77 13.43 -26.76
CA THR A 117 7.59 14.80 -26.25
C THR A 117 6.12 15.21 -26.14
N ASP A 118 5.23 14.48 -26.79
CA ASP A 118 3.80 14.79 -26.85
C ASP A 118 3.01 14.27 -25.64
N TYR A 119 3.69 13.55 -24.73
CA TYR A 119 3.10 12.96 -23.54
C TYR A 119 3.74 13.50 -22.29
N LEU A 120 2.95 13.69 -21.24
CA LEU A 120 3.43 14.18 -19.94
C LEU A 120 3.99 13.05 -19.04
N ASP A 121 3.58 11.80 -19.31
CA ASP A 121 4.01 10.63 -18.56
C ASP A 121 4.18 9.41 -19.48
N GLY A 122 5.20 8.59 -19.21
CA GLY A 122 5.50 7.40 -20.01
C GLY A 122 4.42 6.31 -19.91
N PHE A 123 3.64 6.29 -18.83
CA PHE A 123 2.57 5.30 -18.66
C PHE A 123 1.33 5.62 -19.50
N ASP A 124 1.23 6.82 -20.05
CA ASP A 124 0.19 7.24 -20.99
C ASP A 124 0.55 6.91 -22.45
N LEU A 125 1.78 6.46 -22.70
CA LEU A 125 2.24 6.09 -24.05
C LEU A 125 1.50 4.85 -24.57
N PRO A 126 1.21 4.79 -25.89
CA PRO A 126 0.61 3.62 -26.55
C PRO A 126 1.38 2.32 -26.33
N LYS A 127 0.71 1.28 -25.83
CA LYS A 127 1.37 0.00 -25.42
C LYS A 127 1.70 -0.96 -26.56
N LYS A 128 1.33 -0.68 -27.79
CA LYS A 128 1.51 -1.59 -28.95
C LYS A 128 2.57 -1.11 -29.95
N LYS A 129 3.60 -0.44 -29.49
CA LYS A 129 4.71 -0.01 -30.35
C LYS A 129 5.77 -1.10 -30.42
N THR A 130 6.30 -1.37 -31.60
CA THR A 130 7.34 -2.39 -31.84
C THR A 130 8.67 -1.74 -32.20
N CYS A 131 9.76 -2.38 -31.84
CA CYS A 131 11.12 -1.97 -32.20
C CYS A 131 11.35 -2.19 -33.69
N GLU A 132 11.95 -1.23 -34.37
CA GLU A 132 12.27 -1.33 -35.78
C GLU A 132 13.42 -2.33 -36.07
N GLN A 133 14.31 -2.54 -35.09
CA GLN A 133 15.51 -3.35 -35.26
C GLN A 133 15.26 -4.85 -35.04
N ASP A 134 14.48 -5.19 -34.00
CA ASP A 134 14.31 -6.59 -33.57
C ASP A 134 12.84 -7.03 -33.43
N GLN A 135 11.89 -6.15 -33.77
CA GLN A 135 10.45 -6.40 -33.74
C GLN A 135 9.90 -6.72 -32.33
N ALA A 136 10.69 -6.53 -31.26
CA ALA A 136 10.23 -6.68 -29.89
C ALA A 136 9.21 -5.58 -29.53
N THR A 137 8.29 -5.88 -28.65
CA THR A 137 7.38 -4.87 -28.11
C THR A 137 8.16 -3.90 -27.24
N LEU A 138 8.10 -2.62 -27.56
CA LEU A 138 8.74 -1.56 -26.80
C LEU A 138 8.03 -1.36 -25.47
N ILE A 139 8.80 -1.07 -24.42
CA ILE A 139 8.31 -0.82 -23.06
C ILE A 139 8.23 0.70 -22.85
N PRO A 140 7.03 1.25 -22.64
CA PRO A 140 6.87 2.66 -22.28
C PRO A 140 7.26 2.91 -20.83
N ASP A 141 7.98 4.02 -20.55
CA ASP A 141 8.51 4.36 -19.23
C ASP A 141 8.75 5.88 -19.10
N GLY A 142 8.99 6.37 -17.89
CA GLY A 142 9.42 7.74 -17.62
C GLY A 142 8.32 8.67 -17.11
N HIS A 143 8.59 9.33 -15.96
CA HIS A 143 7.63 10.21 -15.27
C HIS A 143 8.01 11.69 -15.34
N ASN A 144 9.06 12.04 -16.08
CA ASN A 144 9.52 13.41 -16.28
C ASN A 144 9.70 14.21 -14.99
N VAL A 145 10.61 13.74 -14.12
CA VAL A 145 10.92 14.39 -12.84
C VAL A 145 12.35 14.96 -12.87
N PRO A 146 12.54 16.28 -12.64
CA PRO A 146 13.85 16.89 -12.69
C PRO A 146 14.72 16.46 -11.50
N TRP A 147 15.98 16.09 -11.75
CA TRP A 147 16.92 15.64 -10.72
C TRP A 147 17.30 16.73 -9.72
N GLN A 148 17.20 17.97 -10.14
CA GLN A 148 17.44 19.14 -9.31
C GLN A 148 16.50 19.20 -8.10
N THR A 149 15.38 18.51 -8.19
CA THR A 149 14.40 18.41 -7.09
C THR A 149 15.00 17.74 -5.84
N LEU A 150 15.85 16.72 -6.01
CA LEU A 150 16.58 16.07 -4.91
C LEU A 150 17.94 16.72 -4.66
N TRP A 151 18.76 16.81 -5.71
CA TRP A 151 20.18 17.09 -5.57
C TRP A 151 20.54 18.58 -5.54
N GLY A 152 19.69 19.47 -6.11
CA GLY A 152 19.87 20.92 -6.05
C GLY A 152 21.26 21.39 -6.43
N TYR A 153 21.89 20.74 -7.42
CA TYR A 153 23.28 20.98 -7.83
C TYR A 153 24.34 20.68 -6.75
N GLY A 154 23.98 19.96 -5.69
CA GLY A 154 24.86 19.68 -4.56
C GLY A 154 25.08 20.86 -3.61
N GLU A 155 24.24 21.90 -3.69
CA GLU A 155 24.32 23.08 -2.81
C GLU A 155 23.68 22.84 -1.43
N HIS A 156 22.99 21.73 -1.24
CA HIS A 156 22.41 21.31 0.05
C HIS A 156 22.50 19.79 0.20
N ILE A 157 22.45 19.33 1.44
CA ILE A 157 22.39 17.90 1.74
C ILE A 157 20.94 17.44 1.53
N PRO A 158 20.67 16.52 0.60
CA PRO A 158 19.34 15.98 0.40
C PRO A 158 18.90 15.14 1.60
N VAL A 159 17.61 15.03 1.83
CA VAL A 159 17.04 14.15 2.85
C VAL A 159 16.35 12.97 2.17
N PHE A 160 16.73 11.76 2.54
CA PHE A 160 16.13 10.52 2.06
C PHE A 160 15.10 10.05 3.09
N ASP A 161 13.82 10.31 2.81
CA ASP A 161 12.72 9.84 3.65
C ASP A 161 12.31 8.44 3.19
N ILE A 162 12.52 7.43 4.00
CA ILE A 162 12.06 6.07 3.75
C ILE A 162 10.98 5.68 4.75
N ASP A 163 9.88 5.17 4.24
CA ASP A 163 8.78 4.62 5.03
C ASP A 163 8.88 3.10 5.08
N LEU A 164 8.83 2.53 6.27
CA LEU A 164 9.03 1.10 6.52
C LEU A 164 8.20 0.62 7.73
N PRO A 165 8.03 -0.71 7.92
CA PRO A 165 7.31 -1.27 9.04
C PRO A 165 7.88 -0.85 10.38
N LYS A 166 7.02 -0.44 11.31
CA LYS A 166 7.39 0.12 12.63
C LYS A 166 8.32 -0.78 13.44
N ASN A 167 8.14 -2.08 13.35
CA ASN A 167 8.96 -3.07 14.07
C ASN A 167 10.41 -3.16 13.58
N LEU A 168 10.74 -2.59 12.41
CA LEU A 168 12.10 -2.63 11.84
C LEU A 168 12.90 -1.36 12.14
N ARG A 169 12.23 -0.28 12.52
CA ARG A 169 12.86 1.04 12.69
C ARG A 169 14.06 1.03 13.63
N ASP A 170 13.86 0.48 14.82
CA ASP A 170 14.88 0.54 15.87
C ASP A 170 16.08 -0.36 15.53
N ASP A 171 15.87 -1.50 14.90
CA ASP A 171 16.92 -2.39 14.42
C ASP A 171 17.77 -1.69 13.36
N PHE A 172 17.16 -0.99 12.40
CA PHE A 172 17.91 -0.23 11.38
C PHE A 172 18.64 0.97 11.95
N LEU A 173 18.07 1.67 12.92
CA LEU A 173 18.79 2.75 13.61
C LEU A 173 20.07 2.24 14.28
N VAL A 174 20.02 1.06 14.87
CA VAL A 174 21.21 0.40 15.47
C VAL A 174 22.25 0.07 14.40
N ILE A 175 21.83 -0.48 13.26
CA ILE A 175 22.72 -0.82 12.12
C ILE A 175 23.38 0.45 11.56
N LEU A 176 22.60 1.48 11.26
CA LEU A 176 23.08 2.75 10.76
C LEU A 176 24.10 3.36 11.73
N LYS A 177 23.79 3.38 13.03
CA LYS A 177 24.68 3.93 14.07
C LYS A 177 25.96 3.14 14.24
N ASN A 178 25.90 1.83 14.29
CA ASN A 178 27.06 1.00 14.64
C ASN A 178 27.96 0.69 13.45
N HIS A 179 27.43 0.64 12.25
CA HIS A 179 28.18 0.28 11.05
C HIS A 179 28.52 1.53 10.19
N TRP A 180 27.51 2.29 9.78
CA TRP A 180 27.70 3.37 8.81
C TRP A 180 28.21 4.68 9.38
N LEU A 181 27.80 5.07 10.60
CA LEU A 181 28.37 6.26 11.26
C LEU A 181 29.88 6.12 11.48
N ARG A 182 30.34 4.94 11.93
CA ARG A 182 31.76 4.69 12.12
C ARG A 182 32.56 4.77 10.83
N LYS A 183 31.99 4.36 9.69
CA LYS A 183 32.65 4.48 8.39
C LYS A 183 32.79 5.95 7.96
N LYS A 184 31.76 6.77 8.19
CA LYS A 184 31.83 8.21 7.93
C LYS A 184 32.84 8.95 8.83
N GLU A 185 32.95 8.55 10.10
CA GLU A 185 33.90 9.13 11.06
C GLU A 185 35.36 8.76 10.76
N SER A 186 35.63 7.55 10.23
CA SER A 186 36.99 7.10 9.93
C SER A 186 37.66 7.85 8.79
N ASP A 187 36.88 8.45 7.88
CA ASP A 187 37.40 9.20 6.73
C ASP A 187 37.40 10.72 6.95
N ALA A 188 36.70 11.21 7.98
CA ALA A 188 36.71 12.63 8.32
C ALA A 188 37.97 12.96 9.14
N SER A 189 38.97 13.53 8.49
CA SER A 189 40.15 14.16 9.15
C SER A 189 39.77 15.43 9.95
N VAL A 190 38.51 15.61 10.34
CA VAL A 190 38.02 16.74 11.13
C VAL A 190 37.37 16.24 12.41
N SER A 191 38.09 16.43 13.52
CA SER A 191 37.61 16.13 14.87
C SER A 191 36.44 17.02 15.27
N LEU A 192 35.25 16.52 15.22
CA LEU A 192 34.08 17.10 15.89
C LEU A 192 33.93 16.48 17.28
N LYS A 193 34.32 17.20 18.31
CA LYS A 193 34.01 16.87 19.70
C LYS A 193 32.51 16.97 19.94
N MET A 194 31.84 15.86 20.17
CA MET A 194 30.42 15.79 20.46
C MET A 194 30.14 15.51 21.94
N ASN A 195 29.25 16.30 22.52
CA ASN A 195 28.70 16.10 23.85
C ASN A 195 27.57 15.07 23.82
N SER A 196 27.63 14.05 24.69
CA SER A 196 26.75 12.88 24.71
C SER A 196 25.25 13.13 25.01
N GLU A 197 24.89 14.30 25.52
CA GLU A 197 23.48 14.63 25.87
C GLU A 197 22.63 15.17 24.71
N LYS A 198 23.25 15.57 23.60
CA LYS A 198 22.53 16.01 22.38
C LYS A 198 22.24 14.89 21.40
N LEU A 199 22.64 13.66 21.67
CA LEU A 199 22.55 12.55 20.74
C LEU A 199 21.11 12.05 20.49
N SER A 200 20.20 12.19 21.45
CA SER A 200 18.80 11.74 21.30
C SER A 200 17.91 12.69 20.50
N ALA A 201 18.25 13.99 20.50
CA ALA A 201 17.49 15.02 19.77
C ALA A 201 18.09 15.31 18.38
N SER A 202 19.32 14.90 18.09
CA SER A 202 20.09 15.27 16.90
C SER A 202 20.39 14.12 15.94
N LEU A 203 19.83 12.93 16.10
CA LEU A 203 19.80 11.92 15.04
C LEU A 203 19.05 12.41 13.79
N SER A 204 18.29 13.50 13.91
CA SER A 204 17.75 14.25 12.78
C SER A 204 18.74 15.24 12.13
N ASN A 205 19.89 15.53 12.74
CA ASN A 205 20.78 16.61 12.28
C ASN A 205 22.25 16.20 12.09
N ILE A 206 22.63 14.94 12.31
CA ILE A 206 24.02 14.53 12.17
C ILE A 206 24.11 13.26 11.34
N SER A 207 24.77 13.44 10.22
CA SER A 207 25.56 12.52 9.41
C SER A 207 24.88 11.52 8.50
N PHE A 208 23.58 11.24 8.60
CA PHE A 208 22.85 10.56 7.52
C PHE A 208 21.67 11.41 7.06
N ALA A 209 21.57 11.58 5.75
CA ALA A 209 20.46 12.25 5.10
C ALA A 209 19.16 11.41 5.11
N PHE A 210 18.97 10.54 6.13
CA PHE A 210 17.79 9.68 6.22
C PHE A 210 16.81 10.15 7.27
N ARG A 211 15.54 10.02 6.92
CA ARG A 211 14.46 9.99 7.87
C ARG A 211 13.77 8.64 7.77
N LEU A 212 13.74 7.89 8.89
CA LEU A 212 12.99 6.66 9.00
C LEU A 212 11.58 6.99 9.50
N GLU A 213 10.61 6.91 8.61
CA GLU A 213 9.21 7.08 8.94
C GLU A 213 8.61 5.72 9.32
N CYS A 214 7.62 5.75 10.19
CA CYS A 214 6.90 4.55 10.60
C CYS A 214 5.48 4.64 10.07
N SER A 215 5.16 3.80 9.11
CA SER A 215 3.79 3.64 8.69
C SER A 215 3.21 2.32 9.19
N SER A 216 1.89 2.22 9.16
CA SER A 216 1.16 0.98 9.35
C SER A 216 1.23 0.08 8.10
N ILE A 217 2.31 0.14 7.33
CA ILE A 217 2.47 -0.67 6.13
C ILE A 217 2.68 -2.12 6.55
N HIS A 218 1.67 -2.95 6.39
CA HIS A 218 1.69 -4.37 6.71
C HIS A 218 1.74 -5.28 5.47
N LYS A 219 1.92 -4.71 4.26
CA LYS A 219 1.90 -5.50 3.02
C LYS A 219 3.26 -6.10 2.71
N THR A 220 3.30 -7.39 2.45
CA THR A 220 4.46 -8.12 1.91
C THR A 220 4.62 -7.79 0.42
N PHE A 221 5.86 -7.49 -0.02
CA PHE A 221 6.16 -7.25 -1.43
C PHE A 221 6.85 -8.45 -2.08
N HIS A 222 6.44 -8.76 -3.30
CA HIS A 222 7.22 -9.63 -4.17
C HIS A 222 8.15 -8.80 -5.06
N SER A 223 9.29 -9.41 -5.44
CA SER A 223 10.42 -8.76 -6.09
C SER A 223 10.21 -8.33 -7.56
N LYS A 224 8.99 -8.42 -8.11
CA LYS A 224 8.76 -8.00 -9.50
C LYS A 224 8.81 -6.48 -9.63
N THR A 225 9.62 -6.01 -10.55
CA THR A 225 9.58 -4.63 -11.03
C THR A 225 8.25 -4.38 -11.71
N VAL A 226 7.60 -3.28 -11.34
CA VAL A 226 6.43 -2.78 -12.05
C VAL A 226 6.96 -1.95 -13.20
N ASP A 227 6.85 -2.45 -14.41
CA ASP A 227 7.00 -1.66 -15.61
C ASP A 227 5.63 -1.41 -16.25
N ALA A 228 5.54 -0.47 -17.17
CA ALA A 228 4.28 -0.13 -17.82
C ALA A 228 3.72 -1.28 -18.67
N SER A 229 4.51 -2.28 -19.04
CA SER A 229 4.04 -3.48 -19.75
C SER A 229 3.27 -4.42 -18.82
N CYS A 230 3.63 -4.43 -17.53
CA CYS A 230 2.91 -5.16 -16.47
C CYS A 230 1.66 -4.41 -16.01
N VAL A 231 1.59 -3.10 -16.26
CA VAL A 231 0.45 -2.25 -15.89
C VAL A 231 -0.60 -2.29 -17.00
N ASN A 232 -1.22 -3.45 -17.21
CA ASN A 232 -2.64 -3.41 -17.50
C ASN A 232 -3.29 -2.93 -16.21
N ILE A 233 -3.35 -1.61 -16.03
CA ILE A 233 -4.17 -1.03 -14.97
C ILE A 233 -5.57 -1.47 -15.35
N SER A 234 -6.03 -2.56 -14.73
CA SER A 234 -7.41 -2.96 -14.87
C SER A 234 -8.27 -1.77 -14.44
N LEU A 235 -9.41 -1.61 -15.04
CA LEU A 235 -10.35 -0.55 -14.63
C LEU A 235 -10.56 -0.57 -13.10
N SER A 236 -10.50 -1.75 -12.48
CA SER A 236 -10.59 -1.95 -11.03
C SER A 236 -9.37 -1.43 -10.25
N ALA A 237 -8.14 -1.59 -10.75
CA ALA A 237 -6.95 -1.05 -10.08
C ALA A 237 -6.90 0.48 -10.21
N TRP A 238 -7.36 1.02 -11.35
CA TRP A 238 -7.55 2.44 -11.55
C TRP A 238 -8.61 3.00 -10.58
N GLN A 239 -9.76 2.32 -10.48
CA GLN A 239 -10.82 2.69 -9.56
C GLN A 239 -10.34 2.63 -8.10
N THR A 240 -9.61 1.60 -7.71
CA THR A 240 -9.03 1.48 -6.35
C THR A 240 -8.06 2.62 -6.03
N LEU A 241 -7.31 3.12 -7.02
CA LEU A 241 -6.45 4.28 -6.84
C LEU A 241 -7.26 5.58 -6.72
N LEU A 242 -8.29 5.74 -7.54
CA LEU A 242 -9.23 6.87 -7.46
C LEU A 242 -9.99 6.85 -6.14
N ASP A 243 -10.58 5.72 -5.74
CA ASP A 243 -11.33 5.55 -4.50
C ASP A 243 -10.50 5.89 -3.25
N TYR A 244 -9.19 5.60 -3.29
CA TYR A 244 -8.29 6.01 -2.20
C TYR A 244 -8.22 7.53 -2.06
N TYR A 245 -8.27 8.26 -3.18
CA TYR A 245 -8.23 9.72 -3.20
C TYR A 245 -9.61 10.36 -3.02
N ASP A 246 -10.70 9.70 -3.42
CA ASP A 246 -12.08 10.16 -3.20
C ASP A 246 -12.49 10.20 -1.71
N GLY A 247 -11.85 9.41 -0.85
CA GLY A 247 -12.02 9.48 0.60
C GLY A 247 -11.53 10.79 1.25
N TYR A 248 -10.88 11.67 0.48
CA TYR A 248 -10.49 13.03 0.88
C TYR A 248 -11.49 14.06 0.38
N ASN A 249 -12.70 13.93 0.81
CA ASN A 249 -13.79 14.89 0.79
C ASN A 249 -13.86 15.94 -0.33
N GLU A 250 -14.99 15.91 -0.99
CA GLU A 250 -15.70 17.01 -1.64
C GLU A 250 -15.19 17.46 -3.00
N GLN A 251 -16.02 17.18 -3.96
CA GLN A 251 -16.05 17.74 -5.29
C GLN A 251 -15.01 17.10 -6.22
N SER A 252 -15.41 15.95 -6.76
CA SER A 252 -14.69 15.24 -7.82
C SER A 252 -13.92 16.21 -8.72
N ILE A 253 -12.59 16.12 -8.69
CA ILE A 253 -11.77 16.72 -9.72
C ILE A 253 -12.13 15.99 -11.00
N LEU A 254 -12.64 16.72 -11.99
CA LEU A 254 -13.09 16.18 -13.25
C LEU A 254 -11.90 15.91 -14.17
N GLY A 255 -12.01 14.91 -15.04
CA GLY A 255 -11.06 14.72 -16.14
C GLY A 255 -9.79 13.93 -15.78
N THR A 256 -9.78 13.09 -14.73
CA THR A 256 -8.65 12.20 -14.43
C THR A 256 -8.66 11.00 -15.38
N ASN A 257 -8.18 11.19 -16.61
CA ASN A 257 -8.23 10.20 -17.68
C ASN A 257 -6.87 9.57 -18.01
N THR A 258 -5.77 10.19 -17.59
CA THR A 258 -4.40 9.79 -17.87
C THR A 258 -3.64 9.50 -16.59
N PHE A 259 -2.48 8.85 -16.70
CA PHE A 259 -1.61 8.61 -15.55
C PHE A 259 -1.00 9.94 -15.04
N ALA A 260 -0.71 10.86 -15.96
CA ALA A 260 -0.29 12.21 -15.61
C ALA A 260 -1.35 12.95 -14.78
N ASP A 261 -2.64 12.82 -15.13
CA ASP A 261 -3.75 13.40 -14.36
C ASP A 261 -3.82 12.82 -12.94
N LEU A 262 -3.67 11.50 -12.81
CA LEU A 262 -3.67 10.84 -11.51
C LEU A 262 -2.51 11.30 -10.61
N ILE A 263 -1.32 11.44 -11.17
CA ILE A 263 -0.16 11.98 -10.46
C ILE A 263 -0.46 13.41 -9.99
N SER A 264 -0.95 14.26 -10.90
CA SER A 264 -1.24 15.68 -10.61
C SER A 264 -2.38 15.83 -9.61
N PHE A 265 -3.42 15.01 -9.70
CA PHE A 265 -4.48 14.94 -8.70
C PHE A 265 -3.91 14.66 -7.31
N SER A 266 -3.05 13.63 -7.18
CA SER A 266 -2.36 13.34 -5.91
C SER A 266 -1.56 14.54 -5.39
N GLY A 267 -0.92 15.31 -6.28
CA GLY A 267 -0.18 16.53 -5.90
C GLY A 267 -1.08 17.63 -5.37
N ILE A 268 -2.15 17.92 -6.08
CA ILE A 268 -3.13 18.97 -5.77
C ILE A 268 -3.76 18.78 -4.39
N ILE A 269 -4.22 17.56 -4.08
CA ILE A 269 -4.87 17.28 -2.79
C ILE A 269 -3.94 17.32 -1.60
N HIS A 270 -2.63 17.15 -1.80
CA HIS A 270 -1.62 17.21 -0.73
C HIS A 270 -0.97 18.60 -0.60
N ALA A 271 -1.16 19.49 -1.57
CA ALA A 271 -0.61 20.83 -1.56
C ALA A 271 -1.51 21.81 -0.79
N THR A 272 -0.90 22.88 -0.23
CA THR A 272 -1.66 23.95 0.43
C THR A 272 -1.74 25.15 -0.50
N GLY A 273 -2.96 25.61 -0.80
CA GLY A 273 -3.22 26.73 -1.71
C GLY A 273 -3.12 26.38 -3.20
N ALA A 274 -2.97 25.08 -3.57
CA ALA A 274 -2.99 24.65 -4.96
C ALA A 274 -4.40 24.39 -5.49
N TRP A 275 -5.33 23.94 -4.65
CA TRP A 275 -6.74 23.75 -4.98
C TRP A 275 -7.56 24.91 -4.40
N ASP A 276 -7.62 26.00 -5.12
CA ASP A 276 -8.40 27.21 -4.80
C ASP A 276 -9.57 27.39 -5.76
N ASP A 277 -10.41 28.40 -5.53
CA ASP A 277 -11.59 28.68 -6.34
C ASP A 277 -11.26 28.86 -7.83
N GLU A 278 -10.06 29.35 -8.17
CA GLU A 278 -9.63 29.50 -9.56
C GLU A 278 -9.27 28.17 -10.20
N ALA A 279 -8.56 27.28 -9.48
CA ALA A 279 -8.28 25.95 -9.96
C ALA A 279 -9.56 25.12 -10.14
N VAL A 280 -10.50 25.25 -9.21
CA VAL A 280 -11.84 24.66 -9.32
C VAL A 280 -12.55 25.20 -10.55
N PHE A 281 -12.49 26.51 -10.78
CA PHE A 281 -13.09 27.14 -11.95
C PHE A 281 -12.47 26.65 -13.26
N MET A 282 -11.13 26.59 -13.32
CA MET A 282 -10.42 26.11 -14.51
C MET A 282 -10.77 24.64 -14.82
N ASN A 283 -10.79 23.79 -13.82
CA ASN A 283 -11.10 22.37 -14.00
C ASN A 283 -12.58 22.13 -14.39
N ARG A 284 -13.52 22.81 -13.72
CA ARG A 284 -14.95 22.54 -13.89
C ARG A 284 -15.61 23.27 -15.06
N TYR A 285 -15.16 24.46 -15.37
CA TYR A 285 -15.81 25.35 -16.33
C TYR A 285 -14.97 25.64 -17.57
N LEU A 286 -13.65 25.48 -17.49
CA LEU A 286 -12.74 25.66 -18.62
C LEU A 286 -12.14 24.33 -19.10
N ASP A 287 -12.54 23.21 -18.51
CA ASP A 287 -12.16 21.83 -18.91
C ASP A 287 -10.65 21.54 -18.84
N TYR A 288 -9.95 22.20 -17.90
CA TYR A 288 -8.54 21.90 -17.65
C TYR A 288 -8.41 20.55 -16.92
N ALA A 289 -7.61 19.64 -17.47
CA ALA A 289 -7.25 18.40 -16.79
C ALA A 289 -6.36 18.68 -15.57
N PRO A 290 -6.32 17.78 -14.55
CA PRO A 290 -5.43 17.94 -13.39
C PRO A 290 -3.97 18.16 -13.77
N SER A 291 -3.49 17.50 -14.83
CA SER A 291 -2.13 17.62 -15.36
C SER A 291 -1.79 18.96 -16.02
N GLU A 292 -2.81 19.77 -16.31
CA GLU A 292 -2.65 21.12 -16.87
C GLU A 292 -2.67 22.21 -15.79
N LEU A 293 -2.87 21.82 -14.51
CA LEU A 293 -2.84 22.72 -13.36
C LEU A 293 -1.47 22.65 -12.66
N ILE A 294 -1.19 23.65 -11.82
CA ILE A 294 0.00 23.60 -10.96
C ILE A 294 -0.27 22.66 -9.79
N ALA A 295 0.29 21.48 -9.85
CA ALA A 295 0.18 20.43 -8.84
C ALA A 295 1.45 20.29 -7.99
N PHE A 296 2.61 20.59 -8.58
CA PHE A 296 3.91 20.35 -7.99
C PHE A 296 4.83 21.56 -8.13
N ARG A 297 5.83 21.63 -7.27
CA ARG A 297 6.91 22.60 -7.44
C ARG A 297 7.70 22.39 -8.74
N ASP A 298 7.75 21.16 -9.24
CA ASP A 298 8.40 20.75 -10.48
C ASP A 298 7.72 21.42 -11.70
N ASP A 299 6.42 21.70 -11.64
CA ASP A 299 5.68 22.40 -12.69
C ASP A 299 6.17 23.83 -12.83
N ILE A 300 6.51 24.50 -11.71
CA ILE A 300 7.13 25.84 -11.71
C ILE A 300 8.52 25.79 -12.35
N PHE A 301 9.31 24.74 -12.06
CA PHE A 301 10.61 24.55 -12.68
C PHE A 301 10.49 24.44 -14.20
N HIS A 302 9.61 23.57 -14.69
CA HIS A 302 9.37 23.40 -16.12
C HIS A 302 8.83 24.67 -16.78
N TYR A 303 7.89 25.35 -16.13
CA TYR A 303 7.36 26.62 -16.62
C TYR A 303 8.47 27.64 -16.84
N LEU A 304 9.39 27.82 -15.89
CA LEU A 304 10.50 28.74 -15.99
C LEU A 304 11.49 28.33 -17.09
N ILE A 305 11.76 27.03 -17.26
CA ILE A 305 12.63 26.54 -18.35
C ILE A 305 12.04 26.87 -19.72
N VAL A 306 10.74 26.64 -19.92
CA VAL A 306 10.04 26.96 -21.18
C VAL A 306 10.09 28.47 -21.49
N HIS A 307 10.11 29.33 -20.45
CA HIS A 307 10.26 30.77 -20.59
C HIS A 307 11.72 31.25 -20.69
N GLY A 308 12.66 30.32 -20.93
CA GLY A 308 14.06 30.65 -21.24
C GLY A 308 14.95 30.96 -20.04
N PHE A 309 14.52 30.62 -18.83
CA PHE A 309 15.39 30.75 -17.65
C PHE A 309 16.46 29.65 -17.64
N LEU A 310 17.64 30.02 -17.10
CA LEU A 310 18.66 29.00 -16.83
C LEU A 310 18.17 28.03 -15.79
N GLU A 311 18.54 26.76 -15.92
CA GLU A 311 18.08 25.66 -15.00
C GLU A 311 18.31 26.01 -13.52
N LYS A 312 19.44 26.67 -13.19
CA LYS A 312 19.74 27.02 -11.81
C LYS A 312 18.81 28.11 -11.26
N ASP A 313 18.40 29.05 -12.10
CA ASP A 313 17.46 30.11 -11.71
C ASP A 313 16.04 29.60 -11.66
N ALA A 314 15.67 28.68 -12.56
CA ALA A 314 14.40 27.96 -12.51
C ALA A 314 14.30 27.12 -11.22
N TRP A 315 15.35 26.41 -10.83
CA TRP A 315 15.42 25.67 -9.57
C TRP A 315 15.27 26.58 -8.34
N ARG A 316 15.90 27.76 -8.35
CA ARG A 316 15.73 28.74 -7.28
C ARG A 316 14.30 29.25 -7.22
N GLY A 317 13.71 29.62 -8.38
CA GLY A 317 12.33 30.08 -8.48
C GLY A 317 11.34 29.05 -7.93
N MET A 318 11.48 27.78 -8.33
CA MET A 318 10.71 26.67 -7.79
C MET A 318 10.79 26.58 -6.25
N ASN A 319 11.99 26.74 -5.69
CA ASN A 319 12.19 26.67 -4.24
C ASN A 319 11.62 27.87 -3.47
N TYR A 320 11.50 29.05 -4.11
CA TYR A 320 10.80 30.21 -3.51
C TYR A 320 9.30 29.93 -3.43
N VAL A 321 8.66 29.56 -4.56
CA VAL A 321 7.21 29.29 -4.60
C VAL A 321 6.84 28.13 -3.66
N ARG A 322 7.64 27.08 -3.60
CA ARG A 322 7.44 25.97 -2.67
C ARG A 322 7.30 26.38 -1.20
N LYS A 323 7.90 27.49 -0.83
CA LYS A 323 7.90 28.04 0.55
C LYS A 323 6.87 29.14 0.76
N GLY A 324 5.96 29.33 -0.18
CA GLY A 324 5.00 30.44 -0.16
C GLY A 324 5.65 31.82 -0.36
N LEU A 325 6.77 31.87 -1.06
CA LEU A 325 7.46 33.11 -1.38
C LEU A 325 7.23 33.46 -2.85
N ASP A 326 7.16 34.75 -3.16
CA ASP A 326 7.01 35.24 -4.55
C ASP A 326 8.20 34.82 -5.43
N LEU A 327 7.93 34.65 -6.72
CA LEU A 327 8.99 34.40 -7.70
C LEU A 327 9.98 35.60 -7.72
N PRO A 328 11.29 35.35 -7.54
CA PRO A 328 12.27 36.41 -7.41
C PRO A 328 12.54 37.15 -8.73
N VAL A 329 12.22 36.54 -9.86
CA VAL A 329 12.41 37.09 -11.20
C VAL A 329 11.15 36.86 -12.02
N ILE A 330 10.53 37.94 -12.47
CA ILE A 330 9.38 37.96 -13.38
C ILE A 330 9.76 38.85 -14.56
N THR A 331 9.75 38.26 -15.78
CA THR A 331 9.98 39.03 -17.01
C THR A 331 8.72 39.80 -17.43
N GLU A 332 8.89 40.88 -18.21
CA GLU A 332 7.74 41.60 -18.78
C GLU A 332 6.91 40.72 -19.72
N GLU A 333 7.54 39.76 -20.40
CA GLU A 333 6.90 38.79 -21.27
C GLU A 333 5.95 37.85 -20.47
N MET A 334 6.39 37.36 -19.32
CA MET A 334 5.55 36.54 -18.42
C MET A 334 4.34 37.31 -17.91
N LYS A 335 4.46 38.60 -17.63
CA LYS A 335 3.34 39.44 -17.17
C LYS A 335 2.22 39.60 -18.20
N HIS A 336 2.57 39.50 -19.50
CA HIS A 336 1.65 39.68 -20.61
C HIS A 336 1.31 38.41 -21.36
N SER A 337 1.88 37.27 -20.94
CA SER A 337 1.61 35.97 -21.56
C SER A 337 0.19 35.47 -21.23
N ARG A 338 -0.28 34.49 -22.04
CA ARG A 338 -1.54 33.75 -21.75
C ARG A 338 -1.49 33.05 -20.41
N ASP A 339 -0.27 32.78 -19.88
CA ASP A 339 0.00 32.08 -18.64
C ASP A 339 0.14 32.98 -17.42
N LYS A 340 -0.34 34.22 -17.50
CA LYS A 340 -0.37 35.16 -16.36
C LYS A 340 -0.99 34.53 -15.10
N TRP A 341 -1.98 33.63 -15.29
CA TRP A 341 -2.60 32.88 -14.21
C TRP A 341 -1.60 32.07 -13.38
N VAL A 342 -0.52 31.54 -14.00
CA VAL A 342 0.56 30.81 -13.30
C VAL A 342 1.23 31.72 -12.28
N LEU A 343 1.55 32.97 -12.67
CA LEU A 343 2.18 33.93 -11.77
C LEU A 343 1.26 34.33 -10.60
N ASP A 344 -0.02 34.51 -10.89
CA ASP A 344 -1.01 34.87 -9.86
C ASP A 344 -1.26 33.70 -8.91
N ARG A 345 -1.20 32.46 -9.38
CA ARG A 345 -1.25 31.27 -8.52
C ARG A 345 -0.02 31.12 -7.65
N CYS A 346 1.19 31.36 -8.18
CA CYS A 346 2.42 31.29 -7.40
C CYS A 346 2.38 32.15 -6.14
N LYS A 347 1.62 33.25 -6.14
CA LYS A 347 1.43 34.14 -4.97
C LYS A 347 0.49 33.58 -3.90
N ARG A 348 -0.38 32.62 -4.26
CA ARG A 348 -1.41 32.04 -3.36
C ARG A 348 -0.99 30.70 -2.80
N ILE A 349 -0.04 30.04 -3.47
CA ILE A 349 0.48 28.73 -3.04
C ILE A 349 1.30 28.93 -1.78
N GLU A 350 0.92 28.20 -0.73
CA GLU A 350 1.65 28.17 0.55
C GLU A 350 2.67 27.04 0.60
N TYR A 351 2.34 25.89 -0.02
CA TYR A 351 3.23 24.73 -0.06
C TYR A 351 2.94 23.83 -1.26
N LEU A 352 3.98 23.40 -1.96
CA LEU A 352 3.92 22.40 -3.03
C LEU A 352 4.81 21.20 -2.72
N PHE A 353 4.24 20.01 -2.92
CA PHE A 353 4.99 18.77 -2.89
C PHE A 353 5.84 18.57 -4.14
N PRO A 354 6.90 17.73 -4.09
CA PRO A 354 7.61 17.30 -5.29
C PRO A 354 6.80 16.26 -6.06
N LYS A 355 6.83 16.29 -7.39
CA LYS A 355 6.21 15.28 -8.27
C LYS A 355 6.71 13.86 -7.94
N ALA A 356 8.00 13.74 -7.61
CA ALA A 356 8.62 12.51 -7.15
C ALA A 356 7.84 11.80 -6.03
N HIS A 357 7.32 12.55 -5.06
CA HIS A 357 6.54 11.99 -3.95
C HIS A 357 5.25 11.32 -4.42
N ALA A 358 4.52 11.98 -5.32
CA ALA A 358 3.28 11.43 -5.88
C ALA A 358 3.55 10.19 -6.75
N VAL A 359 4.57 10.26 -7.60
CA VAL A 359 5.01 9.11 -8.42
C VAL A 359 5.33 7.90 -7.55
N GLU A 360 6.21 8.06 -6.55
CA GLU A 360 6.60 6.97 -5.66
C GLU A 360 5.41 6.38 -4.88
N ASN A 361 4.51 7.22 -4.40
CA ASN A 361 3.29 6.78 -3.70
C ASN A 361 2.39 5.94 -4.62
N ILE A 362 2.12 6.43 -5.83
CA ILE A 362 1.29 5.74 -6.81
C ILE A 362 1.96 4.44 -7.27
N MET A 363 3.26 4.45 -7.59
CA MET A 363 4.01 3.26 -8.00
C MET A 363 4.08 2.22 -6.88
N PHE A 364 4.22 2.65 -5.63
CA PHE A 364 4.14 1.77 -4.47
C PHE A 364 2.77 1.09 -4.37
N ARG A 365 1.68 1.84 -4.55
CA ARG A 365 0.31 1.32 -4.50
C ARG A 365 0.00 0.40 -5.67
N LEU A 366 0.42 0.75 -6.88
CA LEU A 366 0.33 -0.11 -8.05
C LEU A 366 1.07 -1.42 -7.83
N LYS A 367 2.29 -1.37 -7.29
CA LYS A 367 3.06 -2.56 -6.96
C LYS A 367 2.35 -3.44 -5.93
N ALA A 368 1.63 -2.84 -4.98
CA ALA A 368 0.80 -3.55 -4.02
C ALA A 368 -0.50 -4.11 -4.64
N ALA A 369 -1.05 -3.46 -5.67
CA ALA A 369 -2.27 -3.88 -6.37
C ALA A 369 -2.02 -4.94 -7.46
N ILE A 370 -0.82 -4.94 -8.09
CA ILE A 370 -0.42 -5.90 -9.16
C ILE A 370 0.12 -7.23 -8.59
N LEU A 371 0.02 -7.44 -7.28
CA LEU A 371 0.41 -8.72 -6.69
C LEU A 371 -0.34 -9.88 -7.36
N PRO A 372 0.33 -11.01 -7.68
CA PRO A 372 -0.33 -12.16 -8.27
C PRO A 372 -1.48 -12.62 -7.38
N GLU A 373 -2.49 -13.25 -7.98
CA GLU A 373 -3.72 -13.74 -7.32
C GLU A 373 -3.49 -14.51 -6.00
N ASN A 374 -2.27 -14.98 -5.76
CA ASN A 374 -1.86 -15.67 -4.53
C ASN A 374 -1.69 -14.77 -3.30
N THR A 375 -1.79 -13.44 -3.44
CA THR A 375 -1.78 -12.45 -2.35
C THR A 375 -3.06 -11.62 -2.32
N GLN A 376 -4.04 -11.90 -3.17
CA GLN A 376 -5.37 -11.32 -3.04
C GLN A 376 -5.93 -11.71 -1.67
N ARG A 377 -6.22 -10.70 -0.87
CA ARG A 377 -6.97 -10.89 0.37
C ARG A 377 -8.29 -11.54 0.04
N ILE A 378 -8.70 -12.44 0.90
CA ILE A 378 -9.93 -13.17 0.72
C ILE A 378 -11.08 -12.24 1.10
N SER A 379 -12.05 -12.11 0.22
CA SER A 379 -13.29 -11.36 0.43
C SER A 379 -14.28 -12.19 1.25
N THR A 380 -15.03 -11.57 2.13
CA THR A 380 -16.17 -12.19 2.81
C THR A 380 -17.38 -12.36 1.88
N GLY A 381 -17.40 -11.65 0.75
CA GLY A 381 -18.56 -11.49 -0.13
C GLY A 381 -19.46 -10.30 0.26
N TYR A 382 -19.16 -9.62 1.36
CA TYR A 382 -19.86 -8.42 1.82
C TYR A 382 -18.97 -7.20 1.67
N ALA A 383 -19.22 -6.39 0.64
CA ALA A 383 -18.38 -5.24 0.29
C ALA A 383 -18.14 -4.31 1.49
N VAL A 384 -19.19 -3.96 2.22
CA VAL A 384 -19.11 -3.07 3.40
C VAL A 384 -18.25 -3.64 4.54
N ILE A 385 -18.16 -4.96 4.67
CA ILE A 385 -17.30 -5.63 5.64
C ILE A 385 -15.87 -5.68 5.11
N ASP A 386 -15.69 -6.06 3.86
CA ASP A 386 -14.38 -6.19 3.21
C ASP A 386 -13.63 -4.86 3.16
N ASP A 387 -14.33 -3.77 2.84
CA ASP A 387 -13.77 -2.40 2.83
C ASP A 387 -13.23 -2.01 4.22
N THR A 388 -13.99 -2.33 5.28
CA THR A 388 -13.58 -2.01 6.64
C THR A 388 -12.52 -2.96 7.19
N LEU A 389 -12.59 -4.26 6.87
CA LEU A 389 -11.57 -5.24 7.26
C LEU A 389 -10.26 -5.07 6.50
N ASP A 390 -10.27 -4.40 5.35
CA ASP A 390 -9.19 -4.41 4.35
C ASP A 390 -8.90 -5.86 3.89
N GLY A 391 -9.96 -6.69 3.79
CA GLY A 391 -9.94 -8.10 3.43
C GLY A 391 -9.34 -9.04 4.49
N ILE A 392 -9.26 -10.31 4.17
CA ILE A 392 -8.78 -11.40 5.05
C ILE A 392 -7.42 -11.91 4.56
N ASP A 393 -6.40 -11.89 5.41
CA ASP A 393 -5.10 -12.49 5.10
C ASP A 393 -5.11 -14.01 5.29
N ARG A 394 -4.23 -14.70 4.55
CA ARG A 394 -4.17 -16.18 4.57
C ARG A 394 -3.78 -16.81 5.91
N SER A 395 -3.38 -16.04 6.91
CA SER A 395 -3.07 -16.53 8.25
C SER A 395 -4.00 -15.99 9.33
N ASP A 396 -5.11 -15.36 8.92
CA ASP A 396 -6.03 -14.73 9.86
C ASP A 396 -6.91 -15.73 10.61
N VAL A 397 -7.17 -15.42 11.86
CA VAL A 397 -8.21 -16.05 12.66
C VAL A 397 -9.27 -14.99 12.97
N ILE A 398 -10.46 -15.18 12.39
CA ILE A 398 -11.59 -14.27 12.51
C ILE A 398 -12.60 -14.92 13.44
N ILE A 399 -12.99 -14.23 14.50
CA ILE A 399 -14.05 -14.68 15.40
C ILE A 399 -15.37 -14.07 14.96
N LEU A 400 -16.35 -14.89 14.65
CA LEU A 400 -17.73 -14.46 14.40
C LEU A 400 -18.61 -14.82 15.59
N GLY A 401 -19.00 -13.82 16.35
CA GLY A 401 -19.86 -13.96 17.53
C GLY A 401 -21.31 -13.57 17.26
N ALA A 402 -22.26 -14.37 17.76
CA ALA A 402 -23.67 -14.02 17.73
C ALA A 402 -24.46 -14.74 18.85
N ARG A 403 -25.60 -14.20 19.21
CA ARG A 403 -26.60 -14.93 19.99
C ARG A 403 -27.29 -15.97 19.11
N VAL A 404 -27.99 -16.91 19.77
CA VAL A 404 -28.79 -17.94 19.09
C VAL A 404 -29.79 -17.25 18.15
N ALA A 405 -30.03 -17.84 16.99
CA ALA A 405 -30.96 -17.39 15.95
C ALA A 405 -30.64 -16.02 15.28
N MET A 406 -29.47 -15.43 15.54
CA MET A 406 -29.01 -14.20 14.86
C MET A 406 -28.42 -14.45 13.47
N GLY A 407 -28.36 -15.70 12.99
CA GLY A 407 -27.86 -16.03 11.65
C GLY A 407 -26.36 -16.30 11.55
N LYS A 408 -25.66 -16.65 12.65
CA LYS A 408 -24.22 -16.92 12.67
C LYS A 408 -23.79 -17.97 11.64
N THR A 409 -24.38 -19.17 11.65
CA THR A 409 -24.11 -20.23 10.67
C THR A 409 -24.54 -19.80 9.27
N THR A 410 -25.64 -19.09 9.14
CA THR A 410 -26.13 -18.51 7.90
C THR A 410 -25.09 -17.60 7.25
N PHE A 411 -24.55 -16.63 8.00
CA PHE A 411 -23.50 -15.74 7.53
C PHE A 411 -22.25 -16.52 7.07
N ALA A 412 -21.84 -17.52 7.84
CA ALA A 412 -20.69 -18.33 7.48
C ALA A 412 -20.92 -19.14 6.18
N LEU A 413 -22.16 -19.59 5.94
CA LEU A 413 -22.53 -20.27 4.70
C LEU A 413 -22.62 -19.29 3.51
N ASP A 414 -23.04 -18.06 3.73
CA ASP A 414 -23.00 -17.01 2.69
C ASP A 414 -21.55 -16.73 2.25
N VAL A 415 -20.62 -16.60 3.23
CA VAL A 415 -19.18 -16.46 2.96
C VAL A 415 -18.63 -17.68 2.22
N ALA A 416 -18.94 -18.89 2.68
CA ALA A 416 -18.49 -20.12 2.02
C ALA A 416 -18.97 -20.20 0.57
N TYR A 417 -20.23 -19.89 0.32
CA TYR A 417 -20.84 -19.92 -1.00
C TYR A 417 -20.23 -18.85 -1.92
N ALA A 418 -20.07 -17.63 -1.44
CA ALA A 418 -19.43 -16.54 -2.19
C ALA A 418 -17.98 -16.89 -2.58
N LEU A 419 -17.18 -17.43 -1.64
CA LEU A 419 -15.81 -17.85 -1.91
C LEU A 419 -15.73 -18.97 -2.95
N ALA A 420 -16.63 -19.94 -2.85
CA ALA A 420 -16.65 -21.09 -3.75
C ALA A 420 -17.09 -20.71 -5.17
N THR A 421 -18.11 -19.86 -5.31
CA THR A 421 -18.72 -19.54 -6.61
C THR A 421 -18.06 -18.35 -7.30
N THR A 422 -17.79 -17.27 -6.56
CA THR A 422 -17.27 -16.03 -7.15
C THR A 422 -15.74 -16.04 -7.26
N ALA A 423 -15.04 -16.60 -6.24
CA ALA A 423 -13.59 -16.61 -6.19
C ALA A 423 -12.97 -17.99 -6.51
N ASN A 424 -13.77 -19.00 -6.82
CA ASN A 424 -13.37 -20.38 -7.08
C ASN A 424 -12.40 -20.95 -6.03
N LYS A 425 -12.65 -20.64 -4.74
CA LYS A 425 -11.82 -21.07 -3.60
C LYS A 425 -12.30 -22.39 -3.04
N LYS A 426 -11.37 -23.22 -2.58
CA LYS A 426 -11.66 -24.45 -1.85
C LYS A 426 -11.95 -24.14 -0.39
N VAL A 427 -13.19 -24.30 0.02
CA VAL A 427 -13.66 -24.00 1.38
C VAL A 427 -13.93 -25.29 2.14
N ALA A 428 -13.37 -25.39 3.35
CA ALA A 428 -13.72 -26.48 4.26
C ALA A 428 -14.58 -25.96 5.43
N ILE A 429 -15.62 -26.70 5.78
CA ILE A 429 -16.46 -26.43 6.95
C ILE A 429 -16.27 -27.57 7.94
N PHE A 430 -15.65 -27.26 9.09
CA PHE A 430 -15.41 -28.21 10.17
C PHE A 430 -16.50 -28.08 11.23
N THR A 431 -17.33 -29.10 11.38
CA THR A 431 -18.56 -29.08 12.21
C THR A 431 -18.84 -30.41 12.88
N PRO A 432 -19.55 -30.46 14.02
CA PRO A 432 -20.03 -31.68 14.59
C PRO A 432 -20.96 -32.47 13.64
N THR A 433 -20.98 -33.79 13.78
CA THR A 433 -21.72 -34.68 12.88
C THR A 433 -23.23 -34.41 12.87
N ASP A 434 -23.80 -34.03 13.99
CA ASP A 434 -25.25 -33.74 14.15
C ASP A 434 -25.68 -32.42 13.44
N ASN A 435 -24.74 -31.55 13.11
CA ASN A 435 -25.04 -30.29 12.44
C ASN A 435 -24.96 -30.35 10.88
N VAL A 436 -24.49 -31.46 10.33
CA VAL A 436 -24.25 -31.62 8.87
C VAL A 436 -25.51 -31.40 8.05
N LYS A 437 -26.65 -31.94 8.49
CA LYS A 437 -27.93 -31.79 7.78
C LYS A 437 -28.32 -30.32 7.62
N ASN A 438 -28.19 -29.54 8.69
CA ASN A 438 -28.53 -28.10 8.68
C ASN A 438 -27.62 -27.32 7.73
N ILE A 439 -26.34 -27.66 7.67
CA ILE A 439 -25.36 -27.04 6.78
C ILE A 439 -25.68 -27.37 5.32
N LEU A 440 -25.93 -28.63 4.99
CA LEU A 440 -26.30 -29.05 3.64
C LEU A 440 -27.59 -28.38 3.15
N GLU A 441 -28.61 -28.33 4.01
CA GLU A 441 -29.87 -27.64 3.70
C GLU A 441 -29.61 -26.13 3.50
N GLY A 442 -28.76 -25.51 4.32
CA GLY A 442 -28.37 -24.13 4.21
C GLY A 442 -27.64 -23.82 2.89
N LEU A 443 -26.71 -24.67 2.46
CA LEU A 443 -26.00 -24.54 1.20
C LEU A 443 -26.92 -24.72 -0.01
N LYS A 444 -27.84 -25.71 0.03
CA LYS A 444 -28.84 -25.93 -1.04
C LYS A 444 -29.79 -24.76 -1.26
N ARG A 445 -30.10 -24.00 -0.21
CA ARG A 445 -30.95 -22.79 -0.34
C ARG A 445 -30.25 -21.64 -1.10
N ARG A 446 -28.93 -21.65 -1.18
CA ARG A 446 -28.10 -20.64 -1.86
C ARG A 446 -27.80 -21.01 -3.30
N ALA A 447 -27.83 -22.30 -3.59
CA ALA A 447 -27.56 -22.81 -4.91
C ALA A 447 -28.85 -22.93 -5.71
N ASP A 448 -28.88 -22.37 -6.92
CA ASP A 448 -29.98 -22.61 -7.88
C ASP A 448 -29.94 -24.06 -8.42
N THR A 449 -28.82 -24.75 -8.21
CA THR A 449 -28.53 -26.12 -8.63
C THR A 449 -27.89 -26.92 -7.48
N ASP A 450 -26.95 -27.81 -7.76
CA ASP A 450 -26.22 -28.57 -6.76
C ASP A 450 -25.22 -27.75 -5.97
N CYS A 451 -24.88 -28.21 -4.75
CA CYS A 451 -23.86 -27.59 -3.90
C CYS A 451 -22.51 -27.49 -4.64
N PRO A 452 -21.78 -26.35 -4.56
CA PRO A 452 -20.48 -26.22 -5.20
C PRO A 452 -19.50 -27.33 -4.80
N GLU A 453 -18.84 -27.97 -5.78
CA GLU A 453 -17.92 -29.09 -5.56
C GLU A 453 -16.69 -28.71 -4.72
N ASN A 454 -16.34 -27.43 -4.70
CA ASN A 454 -15.21 -26.89 -3.94
C ASN A 454 -15.54 -26.54 -2.47
N ILE A 455 -16.75 -26.91 -1.98
CA ILE A 455 -17.08 -26.85 -0.55
C ILE A 455 -17.01 -28.28 0.05
N SER A 456 -16.09 -28.47 1.00
CA SER A 456 -15.91 -29.74 1.71
C SER A 456 -16.46 -29.67 3.13
N LEU A 457 -17.26 -30.65 3.52
CA LEU A 457 -17.73 -30.80 4.91
C LEU A 457 -16.83 -31.78 5.66
N TRP A 458 -16.22 -31.29 6.73
CA TRP A 458 -15.38 -32.08 7.62
C TRP A 458 -16.11 -32.30 8.95
N THR A 459 -16.33 -33.55 9.29
CA THR A 459 -17.08 -33.92 10.49
C THR A 459 -16.22 -34.72 11.45
N GLY A 460 -16.63 -34.73 12.70
CA GLY A 460 -16.10 -35.57 13.77
C GLY A 460 -17.02 -35.51 14.98
N ASP A 461 -17.07 -36.59 15.77
CA ASP A 461 -17.85 -36.64 16.99
C ASP A 461 -17.30 -35.63 18.02
N THR A 462 -16.00 -35.38 17.97
CA THR A 462 -15.29 -34.33 18.72
C THR A 462 -14.39 -33.54 17.82
N LEU A 463 -14.51 -32.21 17.89
CA LEU A 463 -13.63 -31.30 17.18
C LEU A 463 -12.37 -31.07 18.03
N CYS A 464 -11.20 -31.30 17.45
CA CYS A 464 -9.91 -30.98 18.11
C CYS A 464 -8.88 -30.52 17.11
N THR A 465 -7.90 -29.76 17.57
CA THR A 465 -6.83 -29.16 16.73
C THR A 465 -5.99 -30.25 16.04
N LYS A 466 -5.76 -31.40 16.67
CA LYS A 466 -5.04 -32.54 16.08
C LYS A 466 -5.79 -33.11 14.88
N SER A 467 -7.10 -33.35 15.00
CA SER A 467 -7.95 -33.81 13.91
C SER A 467 -7.97 -32.82 12.75
N LEU A 468 -8.09 -31.54 13.07
CA LEU A 468 -8.08 -30.47 12.10
C LEU A 468 -6.74 -30.40 11.34
N ARG A 469 -5.60 -30.49 12.05
CA ARG A 469 -4.26 -30.53 11.44
C ARG A 469 -4.11 -31.69 10.47
N ASN A 470 -4.58 -32.87 10.81
CA ASN A 470 -4.53 -34.04 9.93
C ASN A 470 -5.36 -33.82 8.66
N LYS A 471 -6.57 -33.26 8.79
CA LYS A 471 -7.43 -32.93 7.63
C LYS A 471 -6.79 -31.89 6.72
N LEU A 472 -6.19 -30.82 7.28
CA LEU A 472 -5.46 -29.80 6.52
C LEU A 472 -4.16 -30.33 5.89
N ASN A 473 -3.54 -31.38 6.44
CA ASN A 473 -2.38 -32.03 5.82
C ASN A 473 -2.77 -32.88 4.59
N ALA A 474 -3.99 -33.43 4.60
CA ALA A 474 -4.47 -34.33 3.56
C ALA A 474 -5.23 -33.62 2.43
N ASN A 475 -5.64 -32.39 2.62
CA ASN A 475 -6.49 -31.65 1.69
C ASN A 475 -5.95 -30.24 1.43
N ASP A 476 -6.05 -29.81 0.19
CA ASP A 476 -5.75 -28.44 -0.21
C ASP A 476 -6.99 -27.57 0.03
N VAL A 477 -6.86 -26.53 0.87
CA VAL A 477 -7.95 -25.67 1.33
C VAL A 477 -7.48 -24.22 1.32
N ASP A 478 -8.29 -23.32 0.77
CA ASP A 478 -8.05 -21.88 0.75
C ASP A 478 -8.67 -21.14 1.94
N PHE A 479 -9.75 -21.66 2.51
CA PHE A 479 -10.49 -21.05 3.61
C PHE A 479 -11.14 -22.10 4.50
N LEU A 480 -11.06 -21.93 5.82
CA LEU A 480 -11.63 -22.85 6.80
C LEU A 480 -12.70 -22.16 7.66
N ILE A 481 -13.85 -22.79 7.79
CA ILE A 481 -14.91 -22.40 8.72
C ILE A 481 -15.00 -23.43 9.85
N ILE A 482 -15.06 -22.95 11.09
CA ILE A 482 -15.20 -23.79 12.28
C ILE A 482 -16.52 -23.45 12.96
N ASP A 483 -17.52 -24.35 12.92
CA ASP A 483 -18.84 -24.18 13.54
C ASP A 483 -19.07 -25.23 14.63
N CYS A 484 -18.84 -24.94 15.91
CA CYS A 484 -18.36 -23.69 16.49
C CYS A 484 -17.25 -23.97 17.54
N LEU A 485 -16.64 -22.90 18.05
CA LEU A 485 -15.56 -22.99 19.05
C LEU A 485 -15.96 -23.80 20.28
N GLN A 486 -17.25 -23.73 20.72
CA GLN A 486 -17.77 -24.46 21.87
C GLN A 486 -17.83 -25.98 21.65
N SER A 487 -17.77 -26.43 20.42
CA SER A 487 -17.75 -27.89 20.06
C SER A 487 -16.35 -28.48 20.04
N PHE A 488 -15.31 -27.65 20.29
CA PHE A 488 -13.94 -28.12 20.41
C PHE A 488 -13.67 -28.74 21.78
N GLU A 489 -13.02 -29.89 21.80
CA GLU A 489 -12.38 -30.38 23.00
C GLU A 489 -11.00 -29.73 23.15
N PRO A 490 -10.68 -29.23 24.30
CA PRO A 490 -11.38 -29.25 25.59
C PRO A 490 -12.23 -28.03 25.93
N VAL A 491 -12.57 -27.17 24.96
CA VAL A 491 -13.31 -25.91 25.20
C VAL A 491 -14.67 -26.18 25.88
N GLY A 492 -15.30 -27.28 25.59
CA GLY A 492 -16.54 -27.70 26.25
C GLY A 492 -16.42 -28.00 27.77
N THR A 493 -15.21 -28.21 28.30
CA THR A 493 -14.97 -28.59 29.70
C THR A 493 -14.87 -27.42 30.68
N LYS A 494 -15.04 -26.17 30.23
CA LYS A 494 -14.96 -24.93 31.04
C LYS A 494 -13.58 -24.61 31.62
N ASN A 495 -12.51 -25.22 31.14
CA ASN A 495 -11.16 -24.88 31.57
C ASN A 495 -10.59 -23.72 30.73
N VAL A 496 -10.32 -22.57 31.36
CA VAL A 496 -9.86 -21.34 30.72
C VAL A 496 -8.50 -21.51 30.03
N GLU A 497 -7.56 -22.23 30.66
CA GLU A 497 -6.23 -22.49 30.11
C GLU A 497 -6.29 -23.35 28.83
N GLN A 498 -7.22 -24.29 28.78
CA GLN A 498 -7.42 -25.15 27.61
C GLN A 498 -8.05 -24.38 26.44
N VAL A 499 -8.92 -23.41 26.70
CA VAL A 499 -9.44 -22.50 25.65
C VAL A 499 -8.33 -21.67 25.05
N GLU A 500 -7.46 -21.14 25.89
CA GLU A 500 -6.30 -20.35 25.45
C GLU A 500 -5.33 -21.17 24.61
N THR A 501 -4.99 -22.37 25.06
CA THR A 501 -4.17 -23.33 24.30
C THR A 501 -4.79 -23.65 22.95
N THR A 502 -6.11 -23.94 22.90
CA THR A 502 -6.82 -24.21 21.64
C THR A 502 -6.75 -23.03 20.69
N MET A 503 -6.98 -21.81 21.16
CA MET A 503 -6.90 -20.61 20.32
C MET A 503 -5.48 -20.33 19.82
N GLN A 504 -4.48 -20.57 20.66
CA GLN A 504 -3.07 -20.48 20.27
C GLN A 504 -2.71 -21.50 19.20
N GLU A 505 -3.16 -22.74 19.34
CA GLU A 505 -2.96 -23.82 18.36
C GLU A 505 -3.67 -23.51 17.03
N LEU A 506 -4.91 -22.98 17.05
CA LEU A 506 -5.62 -22.56 15.85
C LEU A 506 -4.88 -21.42 15.15
N LYS A 507 -4.41 -20.41 15.88
CA LYS A 507 -3.62 -19.32 15.30
C LYS A 507 -2.31 -19.80 14.69
N GLN A 508 -1.61 -20.72 15.36
CA GLN A 508 -0.39 -21.32 14.84
C GLN A 508 -0.69 -22.18 13.60
N LEU A 509 -1.79 -22.93 13.61
CA LEU A 509 -2.20 -23.77 12.49
C LEU A 509 -2.58 -22.92 11.25
N ALA A 510 -3.28 -21.81 11.44
CA ALA A 510 -3.57 -20.86 10.36
C ALA A 510 -2.28 -20.33 9.70
N LYS A 511 -1.27 -20.00 10.50
CA LYS A 511 0.05 -19.58 10.00
C LYS A 511 0.81 -20.71 9.30
N ASP A 512 0.90 -21.90 9.93
CA ASP A 512 1.64 -23.05 9.39
C ASP A 512 1.10 -23.51 8.05
N LYS A 513 -0.23 -23.42 7.87
CA LYS A 513 -0.93 -23.88 6.67
C LYS A 513 -1.24 -22.77 5.66
N ASN A 514 -1.02 -21.52 6.06
CA ASN A 514 -1.39 -20.35 5.25
C ASN A 514 -2.88 -20.38 4.83
N VAL A 515 -3.75 -20.78 5.76
CA VAL A 515 -5.20 -20.92 5.58
C VAL A 515 -5.93 -20.08 6.63
N PRO A 516 -6.68 -19.05 6.23
CA PRO A 516 -7.47 -18.25 7.16
C PRO A 516 -8.65 -19.05 7.73
N MET A 517 -9.03 -18.70 8.95
CA MET A 517 -10.05 -19.41 9.69
C MET A 517 -11.14 -18.45 10.17
N LEU A 518 -12.40 -18.76 9.82
CA LEU A 518 -13.59 -18.14 10.40
C LEU A 518 -14.13 -19.04 11.52
N VAL A 519 -13.92 -18.63 12.76
CA VAL A 519 -14.29 -19.40 13.95
C VAL A 519 -15.57 -18.83 14.54
N LEU A 520 -16.64 -19.61 14.51
CA LEU A 520 -17.93 -19.22 15.02
C LEU A 520 -17.99 -19.41 16.54
N THR A 521 -18.58 -18.44 17.24
CA THR A 521 -18.75 -18.52 18.70
C THR A 521 -20.13 -18.03 19.13
N GLN A 522 -20.75 -18.73 20.07
CA GLN A 522 -22.02 -18.31 20.66
C GLN A 522 -21.77 -17.34 21.80
N LEU A 523 -22.40 -16.18 21.76
CA LEU A 523 -22.30 -15.18 22.80
C LEU A 523 -23.06 -15.55 24.08
N SER A 524 -22.57 -15.08 25.20
CA SER A 524 -23.14 -15.31 26.51
C SER A 524 -24.55 -14.68 26.65
N ARG A 525 -25.41 -15.27 27.50
CA ARG A 525 -26.75 -14.72 27.80
C ARG A 525 -26.73 -13.36 28.51
N LYS A 526 -25.55 -12.86 28.88
CA LYS A 526 -25.42 -11.50 29.48
C LYS A 526 -25.88 -10.40 28.53
N VAL A 527 -25.84 -10.63 27.21
CA VAL A 527 -26.38 -9.72 26.18
C VAL A 527 -27.86 -9.41 26.45
N GLU A 528 -28.66 -10.44 26.79
CA GLU A 528 -30.11 -10.34 27.00
C GLU A 528 -30.49 -9.55 28.25
N ARG A 529 -29.53 -9.27 29.13
CA ARG A 529 -29.77 -8.43 30.35
C ARG A 529 -29.61 -6.94 30.10
N ARG A 530 -29.09 -6.55 28.93
CA ARG A 530 -28.97 -5.13 28.54
C ARG A 530 -30.22 -4.67 27.82
N LYS A 531 -30.57 -3.40 28.00
CA LYS A 531 -31.76 -2.80 27.40
C LYS A 531 -31.72 -2.83 25.87
N GLU A 532 -30.55 -2.60 25.28
CA GLU A 532 -30.36 -2.47 23.83
C GLU A 532 -29.96 -3.78 23.15
N HIS A 533 -29.67 -4.83 23.92
CA HIS A 533 -29.25 -6.15 23.44
C HIS A 533 -28.08 -6.17 22.44
N ILE A 534 -27.36 -5.04 22.28
CA ILE A 534 -26.22 -4.91 21.38
C ILE A 534 -25.06 -5.79 21.90
N PRO A 535 -24.48 -6.65 21.07
CA PRO A 535 -23.38 -7.50 21.46
C PRO A 535 -22.09 -6.70 21.65
N LEU A 536 -21.25 -7.12 22.58
CA LEU A 536 -19.94 -6.53 22.86
C LEU A 536 -18.88 -7.64 22.96
N VAL A 537 -17.61 -7.30 22.76
CA VAL A 537 -16.49 -8.27 22.86
C VAL A 537 -16.49 -9.06 24.17
N LYS A 538 -16.84 -8.43 25.28
CA LYS A 538 -16.93 -9.08 26.60
C LYS A 538 -18.01 -10.16 26.72
N ASP A 539 -18.91 -10.27 25.74
CA ASP A 539 -19.94 -11.31 25.69
C ASP A 539 -19.45 -12.60 25.06
N ILE A 540 -18.28 -12.58 24.43
CA ILE A 540 -17.60 -13.79 23.95
C ILE A 540 -17.21 -14.62 25.18
N PRO A 541 -17.62 -15.91 25.27
CA PRO A 541 -17.16 -16.79 26.32
C PRO A 541 -15.63 -16.85 26.33
N TYR A 542 -15.04 -16.77 27.52
CA TYR A 542 -13.58 -16.76 27.70
C TYR A 542 -12.87 -15.65 26.89
N CYS A 543 -13.46 -14.46 26.77
CA CYS A 543 -12.96 -13.38 25.92
C CYS A 543 -11.47 -13.05 26.16
N LYS A 544 -10.97 -13.14 27.41
CA LYS A 544 -9.56 -12.88 27.74
C LYS A 544 -8.61 -13.91 27.09
N SER A 545 -9.06 -15.14 26.85
CA SER A 545 -8.29 -16.20 26.23
C SER A 545 -8.55 -16.33 24.72
N VAL A 546 -9.64 -15.76 24.20
CA VAL A 546 -9.99 -15.81 22.76
C VAL A 546 -9.48 -14.58 22.02
N VAL A 547 -9.74 -13.39 22.55
CA VAL A 547 -9.48 -12.10 21.90
C VAL A 547 -7.99 -11.86 21.51
N PRO A 548 -7.00 -12.26 22.32
CA PRO A 548 -5.59 -12.05 21.96
C PRO A 548 -5.17 -12.76 20.67
N PHE A 549 -5.77 -13.91 20.34
CA PHE A 549 -5.41 -14.74 19.19
C PHE A 549 -6.26 -14.47 17.93
N ALA A 550 -7.31 -13.69 18.05
CA ALA A 550 -8.11 -13.25 16.91
C ALA A 550 -7.46 -12.04 16.21
N ASP A 551 -7.39 -12.03 14.89
CA ASP A 551 -6.99 -10.87 14.09
C ASP A 551 -8.17 -9.91 13.90
N SER A 552 -9.37 -10.47 13.71
CA SER A 552 -10.61 -9.70 13.63
C SER A 552 -11.73 -10.33 14.45
N ILE A 553 -12.63 -9.48 14.95
CA ILE A 553 -13.81 -9.91 15.71
C ILE A 553 -15.04 -9.25 15.10
N LEU A 554 -15.95 -10.07 14.61
CA LEU A 554 -17.23 -9.69 14.03
C LEU A 554 -18.36 -10.11 14.97
N LEU A 555 -19.32 -9.25 15.24
CA LEU A 555 -20.49 -9.54 16.09
C LEU A 555 -21.77 -9.25 15.31
N LEU A 556 -22.60 -10.27 15.10
CA LEU A 556 -23.88 -10.11 14.39
C LEU A 556 -25.00 -9.75 15.34
N TYR A 557 -25.86 -8.85 14.86
CA TYR A 557 -27.03 -8.39 15.58
C TYR A 557 -28.22 -8.15 14.63
N ARG A 558 -29.40 -8.54 15.08
CA ARG A 558 -30.69 -8.25 14.42
C ARG A 558 -31.66 -7.74 15.46
N GLU A 559 -32.05 -6.47 15.34
CA GLU A 559 -32.94 -5.81 16.28
C GLU A 559 -34.34 -6.46 16.27
N ALA A 560 -34.84 -6.82 15.10
CA ALA A 560 -36.14 -7.45 14.91
C ALA A 560 -36.31 -8.81 15.64
N TYR A 561 -35.21 -9.40 16.14
CA TYR A 561 -35.28 -10.57 17.01
C TYR A 561 -35.79 -10.23 18.42
N TYR A 562 -35.52 -9.01 18.90
CA TYR A 562 -35.88 -8.54 20.23
C TYR A 562 -37.10 -7.62 20.20
N ASP A 563 -37.22 -6.77 19.17
CA ASP A 563 -38.35 -5.85 18.99
C ASP A 563 -39.15 -6.24 17.73
N PRO A 564 -40.41 -6.71 17.93
CA PRO A 564 -41.29 -7.06 16.80
C PRO A 564 -41.64 -5.88 15.87
N ASN A 565 -41.45 -4.63 16.33
CA ASN A 565 -41.72 -3.41 15.55
C ASN A 565 -40.51 -2.97 14.74
N ALA A 566 -39.31 -3.51 15.00
CA ALA A 566 -38.12 -3.19 14.23
C ALA A 566 -38.20 -3.79 12.81
N ASP A 567 -37.50 -3.15 11.88
CA ASP A 567 -37.42 -3.62 10.50
C ASP A 567 -36.72 -4.98 10.43
N ARG A 568 -37.42 -5.99 9.92
CA ARG A 568 -36.92 -7.36 9.81
C ARG A 568 -35.81 -7.53 8.77
N SER A 569 -35.74 -6.64 7.79
CA SER A 569 -34.72 -6.67 6.75
C SER A 569 -33.36 -6.12 7.22
N ILE A 570 -33.30 -5.41 8.34
CA ILE A 570 -32.08 -4.79 8.82
C ILE A 570 -31.31 -5.75 9.75
N ALA A 571 -30.04 -5.94 9.46
CA ALA A 571 -29.09 -6.63 10.29
C ALA A 571 -27.79 -5.82 10.40
N TRP A 572 -27.01 -6.08 11.42
CA TRP A 572 -25.75 -5.39 11.68
C TRP A 572 -24.61 -6.38 11.90
N CYS A 573 -23.46 -6.06 11.34
CA CYS A 573 -22.19 -6.68 11.67
C CYS A 573 -21.28 -5.65 12.33
N PHE A 574 -21.02 -5.79 13.61
CA PHE A 574 -20.10 -4.93 14.34
C PHE A 574 -18.69 -5.48 14.21
N ILE A 575 -17.77 -4.69 13.66
CA ILE A 575 -16.34 -4.98 13.63
C ILE A 575 -15.73 -4.39 14.89
N GLU A 576 -15.53 -5.23 15.89
CA GLU A 576 -15.09 -4.84 17.24
C GLU A 576 -13.57 -4.99 17.43
N LYS A 577 -12.93 -5.76 16.59
CA LYS A 577 -11.47 -5.87 16.49
C LYS A 577 -11.08 -6.04 15.02
N ASN A 578 -10.07 -5.31 14.63
CA ASN A 578 -9.42 -5.47 13.34
C ASN A 578 -7.92 -5.16 13.49
N ALA A 579 -7.07 -6.11 13.16
CA ALA A 579 -5.63 -5.95 13.29
C ALA A 579 -5.05 -4.96 12.26
N ARG A 580 -5.80 -4.63 11.20
CA ARG A 580 -5.31 -3.88 10.03
C ARG A 580 -6.05 -2.58 9.74
N GLY A 581 -7.26 -2.40 10.21
CA GLY A 581 -8.07 -1.30 9.71
C GLY A 581 -9.13 -0.79 10.68
N GLY A 582 -10.21 -0.33 10.09
CA GLY A 582 -11.30 0.33 10.80
C GLY A 582 -12.12 -0.59 11.69
N LEU A 583 -12.80 0.01 12.63
CA LEU A 583 -13.86 -0.57 13.45
C LEU A 583 -15.17 0.10 13.07
N GLY A 584 -16.30 -0.57 13.32
CA GLY A 584 -17.59 0.07 13.08
C GLY A 584 -18.76 -0.89 12.99
N ALA A 585 -19.94 -0.33 12.73
CA ALA A 585 -21.19 -1.06 12.54
C ALA A 585 -21.53 -1.09 11.05
N MET A 586 -21.47 -2.27 10.46
CA MET A 586 -21.73 -2.48 9.04
C MET A 586 -23.17 -2.94 8.85
N PRO A 587 -23.98 -2.21 8.08
CA PRO A 587 -25.34 -2.63 7.76
C PRO A 587 -25.33 -3.82 6.82
N LEU A 588 -26.24 -4.75 7.05
CA LEU A 588 -26.52 -5.91 6.18
C LEU A 588 -28.03 -6.01 5.96
N ILE A 589 -28.44 -6.56 4.85
CA ILE A 589 -29.85 -6.86 4.59
C ILE A 589 -30.11 -8.32 4.92
N TRP A 590 -31.11 -8.56 5.75
CA TRP A 590 -31.61 -9.92 5.99
C TRP A 590 -32.72 -10.25 5.00
N ASN A 591 -32.57 -11.32 4.26
CA ASN A 591 -33.56 -11.83 3.33
C ASN A 591 -34.27 -13.06 3.95
N ASP A 592 -35.55 -12.89 4.29
CA ASP A 592 -36.35 -13.97 4.91
C ASP A 592 -36.64 -15.12 3.94
N GLU A 593 -36.75 -14.87 2.63
CA GLU A 593 -37.04 -15.90 1.63
C GLU A 593 -35.82 -16.81 1.42
N LYS A 594 -34.64 -16.23 1.28
CA LYS A 594 -33.36 -16.95 1.13
C LYS A 594 -32.79 -17.44 2.47
N ILE A 595 -33.29 -16.93 3.59
CA ILE A 595 -32.70 -17.14 4.92
C ILE A 595 -31.20 -16.86 4.88
N GLY A 596 -30.84 -15.64 4.46
CA GLY A 596 -29.46 -15.23 4.21
C GLY A 596 -29.25 -13.74 4.41
N PHE A 597 -27.96 -13.35 4.43
CA PHE A 597 -27.60 -11.94 4.41
C PHE A 597 -27.24 -11.48 3.01
N GLU A 598 -27.52 -10.24 2.69
CA GLU A 598 -27.20 -9.60 1.42
C GLU A 598 -26.48 -8.26 1.68
N ASN A 599 -25.71 -7.81 0.69
CA ASN A 599 -25.16 -6.48 0.71
C ASN A 599 -26.29 -5.45 0.67
N PRO A 600 -26.22 -4.34 1.40
CA PRO A 600 -27.13 -3.23 1.20
C PRO A 600 -27.02 -2.75 -0.26
N ALA A 601 -28.11 -2.31 -0.84
CA ALA A 601 -28.06 -1.66 -2.14
C ALA A 601 -27.07 -0.48 -2.05
N PRO A 602 -26.23 -0.23 -3.07
CA PRO A 602 -25.39 0.94 -3.08
C PRO A 602 -26.30 2.15 -2.85
N SER A 603 -26.12 2.81 -1.70
CA SER A 603 -26.90 4.01 -1.39
C SER A 603 -26.56 5.04 -2.46
N CYS A 604 -27.52 5.35 -3.33
CA CYS A 604 -27.55 6.67 -3.94
C CYS A 604 -27.65 7.63 -2.75
N HIS A 605 -26.56 8.27 -2.40
CA HIS A 605 -26.57 9.34 -1.41
C HIS A 605 -27.54 10.40 -1.93
N ALA A 606 -28.75 10.38 -1.39
CA ALA A 606 -29.67 11.48 -1.49
C ALA A 606 -29.34 12.42 -0.33
N GLU A 607 -28.95 13.63 -0.73
CA GLU A 607 -28.97 14.92 -0.01
C GLU A 607 -28.21 15.02 1.32
#